data_fb712c9a09905bc6a9657066b4c0dc4d
#
_entry.id   fb712c9a09905bc6a9657066b4c0dc4d
#
_cell.length_a   1.000
_cell.length_b   1.000
_cell.length_c   1.000
_cell.angle_alpha   90.00
_cell.angle_beta   90.00
_cell.angle_gamma   90.00
#
_symmetry.space_group_name_H-M   'P 1'
#
loop_
_entity.id
_entity.type
_entity.pdbx_description
1 polymer ?
#
loop_
_entity_poly.entity_id
_entity_poly.type
_entity_poly.pdbx_seq_one_letter_code
_entity_poly.pdbx_strand_id
1 'polypeptide(L)'
;MIYRLPPLNALRVFEAAARHLSFKEAANELSITQAAVSHQIKSLEEYLGVELFRRAGRRVQLTEAARACLPRLREGFDSLAAAVEMIRERAAEADLLITAPPVFTARWLMPRLAAFAKREPKIELRVFASSKMVDAGALDSPTLVSGLDLREDASGVEIHLGSGHYPGYRADRLFGVSMTAVASPELVKGTPPLREPADLAHHVLLHDDAMELVAGGNAWQRWLENAGVGERVDASRGPRFSSNILSLEAASQKLGVALALKPLVDADLASNRLCAPFGIEMKPQSAYYLVCPEVIAERPAVSAFRKWLLEQV
;
A
#
# COMPACT_ATOMS: atom_id res chain seq x y z
N MET A 1 -20.29 -9.69 12.58
CA MET A 1 -20.23 -8.33 13.18
C MET A 1 -21.53 -7.63 12.78
N ILE A 2 -22.32 -7.08 13.73
CA ILE A 2 -23.55 -6.34 13.39
C ILE A 2 -23.18 -4.86 13.33
N TYR A 3 -23.22 -4.28 12.13
CA TYR A 3 -23.00 -2.83 11.97
C TYR A 3 -24.23 -2.06 12.50
N ARG A 4 -24.05 -1.27 13.55
CA ARG A 4 -25.07 -0.35 14.05
C ARG A 4 -24.92 1.00 13.32
N LEU A 5 -25.41 1.05 12.09
CA LEU A 5 -25.38 2.26 11.27
C LEU A 5 -26.78 2.85 11.14
N PRO A 6 -26.93 4.15 11.01
CA PRO A 6 -28.17 4.77 10.57
C PRO A 6 -28.46 4.35 9.12
N PRO A 7 -29.67 4.62 8.59
CA PRO A 7 -29.99 4.31 7.20
C PRO A 7 -28.94 4.92 6.24
N LEU A 8 -28.35 4.10 5.36
CA LEU A 8 -27.31 4.53 4.41
C LEU A 8 -27.77 5.69 3.52
N ASN A 9 -29.07 5.75 3.20
CA ASN A 9 -29.61 6.86 2.43
C ASN A 9 -29.53 8.20 3.19
N ALA A 10 -29.74 8.20 4.51
CA ALA A 10 -29.59 9.40 5.33
C ALA A 10 -28.14 9.88 5.38
N LEU A 11 -27.18 8.94 5.47
CA LEU A 11 -25.75 9.26 5.39
C LEU A 11 -25.36 9.82 4.01
N ARG A 12 -25.92 9.27 2.91
CA ARG A 12 -25.69 9.77 1.54
C ARG A 12 -26.24 11.19 1.36
N VAL A 13 -27.44 11.46 1.88
CA VAL A 13 -28.05 12.80 1.87
C VAL A 13 -27.20 13.77 2.69
N PHE A 14 -26.68 13.36 3.84
CA PHE A 14 -25.76 14.17 4.64
C PHE A 14 -24.48 14.49 3.88
N GLU A 15 -23.83 13.51 3.24
CA GLU A 15 -22.61 13.73 2.45
C GLU A 15 -22.83 14.77 1.34
N ALA A 16 -23.91 14.62 0.54
CA ALA A 16 -24.24 15.55 -0.54
C ALA A 16 -24.54 16.95 0.01
N ALA A 17 -25.32 17.07 1.08
CA ALA A 17 -25.63 18.35 1.71
C ALA A 17 -24.38 19.01 2.31
N ALA A 18 -23.45 18.23 2.84
CA ALA A 18 -22.18 18.71 3.39
C ALA A 18 -21.21 19.20 2.30
N ARG A 19 -21.19 18.56 1.15
CA ARG A 19 -20.36 18.93 0.01
C ARG A 19 -20.83 20.23 -0.66
N HIS A 20 -22.15 20.37 -0.83
CA HIS A 20 -22.73 21.56 -1.44
C HIS A 20 -22.93 22.73 -0.44
N LEU A 21 -22.95 22.49 0.86
CA LEU A 21 -23.39 23.42 1.89
C LEU A 21 -24.77 24.04 1.56
N SER A 22 -25.62 23.24 0.88
CA SER A 22 -26.92 23.65 0.34
C SER A 22 -27.85 22.44 0.23
N PHE A 23 -28.95 22.48 0.94
CA PHE A 23 -29.98 21.43 0.85
C PHE A 23 -30.70 21.40 -0.49
N LYS A 24 -30.77 22.55 -1.17
CA LYS A 24 -31.34 22.66 -2.52
C LYS A 24 -30.47 21.96 -3.54
N GLU A 25 -29.17 22.22 -3.53
CA GLU A 25 -28.24 21.57 -4.48
C GLU A 25 -28.08 20.08 -4.21
N ALA A 26 -28.06 19.67 -2.93
CA ALA A 26 -28.10 18.24 -2.58
C ALA A 26 -29.39 17.55 -3.08
N ALA A 27 -30.53 18.21 -2.99
CA ALA A 27 -31.80 17.72 -3.51
C ALA A 27 -31.76 17.54 -5.03
N ASN A 28 -31.21 18.49 -5.76
CA ASN A 28 -31.03 18.45 -7.21
C ASN A 28 -30.14 17.26 -7.60
N GLU A 29 -28.98 17.12 -6.98
CA GLU A 29 -28.05 16.01 -7.26
C GLU A 29 -28.67 14.63 -7.00
N LEU A 30 -29.36 14.49 -5.88
CA LEU A 30 -29.96 13.23 -5.49
C LEU A 30 -31.34 12.95 -6.12
N SER A 31 -31.84 13.89 -6.96
CA SER A 31 -33.16 13.80 -7.61
C SER A 31 -34.30 13.60 -6.61
N ILE A 32 -34.27 14.32 -5.48
CA ILE A 32 -35.28 14.32 -4.43
C ILE A 32 -35.72 15.76 -4.10
N THR A 33 -36.75 15.91 -3.28
CA THR A 33 -37.20 17.24 -2.86
C THR A 33 -36.32 17.80 -1.73
N GLN A 34 -36.21 19.12 -1.64
CA GLN A 34 -35.51 19.79 -0.53
C GLN A 34 -36.14 19.46 0.84
N ALA A 35 -37.48 19.24 0.87
CA ALA A 35 -38.17 18.80 2.07
C ALA A 35 -37.70 17.39 2.51
N ALA A 36 -37.49 16.46 1.54
CA ALA A 36 -36.97 15.13 1.81
C ALA A 36 -35.52 15.20 2.35
N VAL A 37 -34.65 16.05 1.77
CA VAL A 37 -33.30 16.29 2.31
C VAL A 37 -33.38 16.75 3.76
N SER A 38 -34.18 17.78 4.05
CA SER A 38 -34.34 18.32 5.41
C SER A 38 -34.83 17.26 6.39
N HIS A 39 -35.78 16.44 5.98
CA HIS A 39 -36.31 15.35 6.81
C HIS A 39 -35.25 14.27 7.09
N GLN A 40 -34.50 13.84 6.06
CA GLN A 40 -33.44 12.83 6.21
C GLN A 40 -32.31 13.33 7.13
N ILE A 41 -31.91 14.60 7.00
CA ILE A 41 -30.90 15.21 7.88
C ILE A 41 -31.42 15.22 9.32
N LYS A 42 -32.65 15.69 9.54
CA LYS A 42 -33.23 15.75 10.89
C LYS A 42 -33.32 14.36 11.54
N SER A 43 -33.78 13.35 10.80
CA SER A 43 -33.82 11.97 11.29
C SER A 43 -32.43 11.43 11.61
N LEU A 44 -31.38 11.80 10.84
CA LEU A 44 -30.03 11.41 11.10
C LEU A 44 -29.47 12.09 12.37
N GLU A 45 -29.72 13.37 12.56
CA GLU A 45 -29.35 14.12 13.75
C GLU A 45 -30.04 13.56 15.02
N GLU A 46 -31.34 13.22 14.92
CA GLU A 46 -32.09 12.57 15.99
C GLU A 46 -31.51 11.19 16.34
N TYR A 47 -31.13 10.38 15.34
CA TYR A 47 -30.50 9.06 15.54
C TYR A 47 -29.12 9.18 16.21
N LEU A 48 -28.33 10.18 15.81
CA LEU A 48 -26.97 10.38 16.31
C LEU A 48 -26.95 11.17 17.64
N GLY A 49 -28.04 11.88 17.98
CA GLY A 49 -28.12 12.73 19.17
C GLY A 49 -27.28 14.01 19.07
N VAL A 50 -26.84 14.39 17.86
CA VAL A 50 -26.01 15.59 17.63
C VAL A 50 -26.45 16.32 16.37
N GLU A 51 -26.35 17.64 16.36
CA GLU A 51 -26.55 18.45 15.16
C GLU A 51 -25.36 18.32 14.20
N LEU A 52 -25.66 18.12 12.92
CA LEU A 52 -24.68 18.07 11.85
C LEU A 52 -24.55 19.42 11.12
N PHE A 53 -25.65 20.17 11.08
CA PHE A 53 -25.70 21.47 10.47
C PHE A 53 -26.19 22.56 11.44
N ARG A 54 -25.69 23.77 11.25
CA ARG A 54 -26.20 24.98 11.90
C ARG A 54 -26.54 26.04 10.88
N ARG A 55 -27.52 26.87 11.19
CA ARG A 55 -27.88 28.02 10.33
C ARG A 55 -26.99 29.20 10.68
N ALA A 56 -26.34 29.79 9.67
CA ALA A 56 -25.62 31.05 9.75
C ALA A 56 -26.29 32.03 8.80
N GLY A 57 -27.34 32.68 9.27
CA GLY A 57 -28.18 33.54 8.43
C GLY A 57 -28.93 32.74 7.35
N ARG A 58 -28.66 33.05 6.07
CA ARG A 58 -29.23 32.34 4.92
C ARG A 58 -28.42 31.13 4.46
N ARG A 59 -27.29 30.84 5.10
CA ARG A 59 -26.36 29.73 4.72
C ARG A 59 -26.42 28.61 5.73
N VAL A 60 -26.15 27.41 5.23
CA VAL A 60 -25.97 26.20 6.04
C VAL A 60 -24.47 25.99 6.28
N GLN A 61 -24.07 25.71 7.50
CA GLN A 61 -22.69 25.40 7.87
C GLN A 61 -22.63 24.08 8.62
N LEU A 62 -21.54 23.36 8.43
CA LEU A 62 -21.26 22.13 9.18
C LEU A 62 -20.88 22.45 10.63
N THR A 63 -21.33 21.61 11.56
CA THR A 63 -20.80 21.58 12.92
C THR A 63 -19.36 21.00 12.94
N GLU A 64 -18.67 21.13 14.03
CA GLU A 64 -17.33 20.56 14.20
C GLU A 64 -17.35 19.02 14.07
N ALA A 65 -18.34 18.38 14.73
CA ALA A 65 -18.56 16.95 14.64
C ALA A 65 -18.78 16.48 13.20
N ALA A 66 -19.62 17.19 12.42
CA ALA A 66 -19.87 16.88 11.03
C ALA A 66 -18.61 17.02 10.16
N ARG A 67 -17.78 18.05 10.39
CA ARG A 67 -16.51 18.23 9.67
C ARG A 67 -15.51 17.11 9.97
N ALA A 68 -15.42 16.70 11.23
CA ALA A 68 -14.48 15.65 11.63
C ALA A 68 -14.83 14.28 11.06
N CYS A 69 -16.13 13.93 10.94
CA CYS A 69 -16.53 12.61 10.44
C CYS A 69 -16.58 12.52 8.90
N LEU A 70 -16.72 13.65 8.19
CA LEU A 70 -16.96 13.68 6.74
C LEU A 70 -15.89 12.97 5.91
N PRO A 71 -14.58 13.09 6.17
CA PRO A 71 -13.57 12.35 5.43
C PRO A 71 -13.77 10.83 5.53
N ARG A 72 -14.02 10.31 6.74
CA ARG A 72 -14.25 8.87 6.96
C ARG A 72 -15.55 8.38 6.31
N LEU A 73 -16.58 9.22 6.29
CA LEU A 73 -17.83 8.90 5.62
C LEU A 73 -17.63 8.78 4.10
N ARG A 74 -16.84 9.68 3.51
CA ARG A 74 -16.48 9.63 2.08
C ARG A 74 -15.67 8.38 1.74
N GLU A 75 -14.63 8.08 2.50
CA GLU A 75 -13.88 6.82 2.36
C GLU A 75 -14.80 5.58 2.39
N GLY A 76 -15.80 5.59 3.29
CA GLY A 76 -16.79 4.53 3.37
C GLY A 76 -17.68 4.43 2.13
N PHE A 77 -18.15 5.55 1.57
CA PHE A 77 -18.93 5.53 0.32
C PHE A 77 -18.09 5.16 -0.89
N ASP A 78 -16.83 5.59 -0.96
CA ASP A 78 -15.90 5.19 -2.01
C ASP A 78 -15.68 3.67 -1.99
N SER A 79 -15.52 3.08 -0.80
CA SER A 79 -15.43 1.63 -0.63
C SER A 79 -16.71 0.89 -1.06
N LEU A 80 -17.90 1.44 -0.73
CA LEU A 80 -19.16 0.87 -1.19
C LEU A 80 -19.31 0.98 -2.71
N ALA A 81 -18.95 2.09 -3.30
CA ALA A 81 -18.99 2.29 -4.75
C ALA A 81 -18.04 1.31 -5.46
N ALA A 82 -16.81 1.14 -4.96
CA ALA A 82 -15.86 0.16 -5.46
C ALA A 82 -16.45 -1.26 -5.40
N ALA A 83 -17.08 -1.65 -4.29
CA ALA A 83 -17.70 -2.95 -4.15
C ALA A 83 -18.85 -3.18 -5.17
N VAL A 84 -19.63 -2.15 -5.48
CA VAL A 84 -20.69 -2.22 -6.51
C VAL A 84 -20.10 -2.36 -7.91
N GLU A 85 -19.05 -1.61 -8.23
CA GLU A 85 -18.36 -1.74 -9.52
C GLU A 85 -17.74 -3.13 -9.68
N MET A 86 -17.13 -3.68 -8.64
CA MET A 86 -16.63 -5.06 -8.63
C MET A 86 -17.72 -6.11 -8.96
N ILE A 87 -18.95 -5.91 -8.47
CA ILE A 87 -20.08 -6.78 -8.82
C ILE A 87 -20.43 -6.65 -10.30
N ARG A 88 -20.36 -5.45 -10.86
CA ARG A 88 -20.64 -5.18 -12.28
C ARG A 88 -19.51 -5.71 -13.19
N GLU A 89 -18.25 -5.54 -12.77
CA GLU A 89 -17.07 -5.99 -13.51
C GLU A 89 -16.88 -7.52 -13.50
N ARG A 90 -17.53 -8.25 -12.55
CA ARG A 90 -17.52 -9.72 -12.52
C ARG A 90 -18.05 -10.40 -13.78
N ALA A 91 -18.62 -9.65 -14.72
CA ALA A 91 -19.08 -10.17 -16.00
C ALA A 91 -17.96 -10.32 -17.05
N ALA A 92 -16.77 -9.78 -16.85
CA ALA A 92 -15.65 -9.90 -17.79
C ALA A 92 -14.66 -10.97 -17.30
N GLU A 93 -14.79 -12.20 -17.79
CA GLU A 93 -13.87 -13.33 -17.50
C GLU A 93 -12.39 -13.05 -17.91
N ALA A 94 -12.14 -11.97 -18.63
CA ALA A 94 -10.85 -11.64 -19.22
C ALA A 94 -10.00 -10.64 -18.40
N ASP A 95 -10.57 -9.98 -17.40
CA ASP A 95 -9.86 -8.96 -16.61
C ASP A 95 -9.05 -9.59 -15.48
N LEU A 96 -7.79 -9.18 -15.36
CA LEU A 96 -6.89 -9.56 -14.28
C LEU A 96 -6.40 -8.33 -13.53
N LEU A 97 -6.87 -8.18 -12.29
CA LEU A 97 -6.38 -7.18 -11.35
C LEU A 97 -5.16 -7.73 -10.61
N ILE A 98 -4.07 -6.96 -10.59
CA ILE A 98 -2.84 -7.28 -9.87
C ILE A 98 -2.53 -6.14 -8.91
N THR A 99 -2.49 -6.43 -7.62
CA THR A 99 -2.05 -5.47 -6.60
C THR A 99 -0.71 -5.92 -6.00
N ALA A 100 0.26 -5.03 -5.91
CA ALA A 100 1.58 -5.38 -5.41
C ALA A 100 2.27 -4.19 -4.70
N PRO A 101 3.31 -4.44 -3.85
CA PRO A 101 4.11 -3.37 -3.28
C PRO A 101 4.73 -2.48 -4.39
N PRO A 102 4.80 -1.16 -4.18
CA PRO A 102 5.25 -0.24 -5.24
C PRO A 102 6.62 -0.58 -5.82
N VAL A 103 7.59 -0.93 -4.96
CA VAL A 103 8.95 -1.27 -5.39
C VAL A 103 8.99 -2.59 -6.17
N PHE A 104 8.22 -3.60 -5.75
CA PHE A 104 8.07 -4.86 -6.47
C PHE A 104 7.46 -4.63 -7.85
N THR A 105 6.37 -3.86 -7.88
CA THR A 105 5.68 -3.51 -9.14
C THR A 105 6.66 -2.87 -10.12
N ALA A 106 7.33 -1.79 -9.72
CA ALA A 106 8.16 -1.02 -10.63
C ALA A 106 9.46 -1.76 -11.06
N ARG A 107 10.10 -2.47 -10.14
CA ARG A 107 11.45 -3.00 -10.35
C ARG A 107 11.50 -4.47 -10.75
N TRP A 108 10.53 -5.25 -10.31
CA TRP A 108 10.52 -6.68 -10.58
C TRP A 108 9.43 -7.08 -11.58
N LEU A 109 8.20 -6.63 -11.38
CA LEU A 109 7.05 -7.04 -12.21
C LEU A 109 7.04 -6.35 -13.57
N MET A 110 7.12 -5.01 -13.62
CA MET A 110 7.00 -4.25 -14.88
C MET A 110 8.00 -4.70 -15.96
N PRO A 111 9.29 -4.93 -15.68
CA PRO A 111 10.22 -5.39 -16.71
C PRO A 111 9.86 -6.74 -17.34
N ARG A 112 9.08 -7.57 -16.65
CA ARG A 112 8.67 -8.92 -17.05
C ARG A 112 7.27 -8.95 -17.66
N LEU A 113 6.40 -8.03 -17.28
CA LEU A 113 4.97 -8.05 -17.60
C LEU A 113 4.68 -7.97 -19.10
N ALA A 114 5.56 -7.33 -19.90
CA ALA A 114 5.44 -7.29 -21.35
C ALA A 114 5.48 -8.68 -22.00
N ALA A 115 6.22 -9.63 -21.41
CA ALA A 115 6.27 -11.01 -21.88
C ALA A 115 4.94 -11.75 -21.61
N PHE A 116 4.33 -11.50 -20.45
CA PHE A 116 3.00 -12.03 -20.14
C PHE A 116 1.93 -11.48 -21.08
N ALA A 117 1.89 -10.18 -21.29
CA ALA A 117 0.92 -9.56 -22.19
C ALA A 117 1.03 -10.07 -23.65
N LYS A 118 2.23 -10.42 -24.11
CA LYS A 118 2.42 -11.07 -25.41
C LYS A 118 1.95 -12.52 -25.44
N ARG A 119 2.12 -13.26 -24.32
CA ARG A 119 1.71 -14.67 -24.19
C ARG A 119 0.19 -14.81 -24.09
N GLU A 120 -0.46 -13.87 -23.40
CA GLU A 120 -1.89 -13.91 -23.08
C GLU A 120 -2.59 -12.61 -23.57
N PRO A 121 -2.67 -12.36 -24.89
CA PRO A 121 -3.13 -11.07 -25.44
C PRO A 121 -4.63 -10.80 -25.23
N LYS A 122 -5.38 -11.78 -24.75
CA LYS A 122 -6.81 -11.67 -24.45
C LYS A 122 -7.08 -11.24 -23.00
N ILE A 123 -6.04 -11.26 -22.14
CA ILE A 123 -6.19 -10.87 -20.73
C ILE A 123 -5.95 -9.37 -20.63
N GLU A 124 -6.95 -8.65 -20.15
CA GLU A 124 -6.83 -7.23 -19.84
C GLU A 124 -6.21 -7.06 -18.45
N LEU A 125 -5.06 -6.37 -18.38
CA LEU A 125 -4.29 -6.21 -17.17
C LEU A 125 -4.58 -4.87 -16.50
N ARG A 126 -4.89 -4.91 -15.21
CA ARG A 126 -4.95 -3.74 -14.35
C ARG A 126 -3.95 -3.93 -13.20
N VAL A 127 -3.00 -3.01 -13.08
CA VAL A 127 -1.93 -3.12 -12.07
C VAL A 127 -2.01 -1.95 -11.10
N PHE A 128 -2.11 -2.27 -9.82
CA PHE A 128 -2.13 -1.30 -8.73
C PHE A 128 -0.91 -1.47 -7.84
N ALA A 129 -0.35 -0.34 -7.39
CA ALA A 129 0.73 -0.33 -6.43
C ALA A 129 0.19 0.11 -5.06
N SER A 130 0.37 -0.72 -4.02
CA SER A 130 -0.10 -0.44 -2.67
C SER A 130 0.92 -0.83 -1.62
N SER A 131 1.24 0.12 -0.73
CA SER A 131 2.12 -0.15 0.43
C SER A 131 1.46 -1.05 1.49
N LYS A 132 0.14 -1.24 1.43
CA LYS A 132 -0.60 -2.18 2.29
C LYS A 132 -0.21 -3.65 2.04
N MET A 133 0.47 -3.94 0.93
CA MET A 133 0.94 -5.29 0.56
C MET A 133 2.26 -5.68 1.26
N VAL A 134 2.68 -4.95 2.26
CA VAL A 134 3.82 -5.28 3.12
C VAL A 134 3.28 -5.58 4.50
N ASP A 135 3.38 -6.84 4.93
CA ASP A 135 2.92 -7.26 6.25
C ASP A 135 3.84 -6.69 7.33
N ALA A 136 3.27 -6.20 8.42
CA ALA A 136 4.05 -5.84 9.61
C ALA A 136 4.76 -7.11 10.11
N GLY A 137 6.08 -7.06 10.22
CA GLY A 137 6.91 -8.19 10.60
C GLY A 137 6.43 -8.82 11.91
N ALA A 138 5.81 -9.98 11.79
CA ALA A 138 5.29 -10.73 12.92
C ALA A 138 6.45 -11.40 13.66
N LEU A 139 7.08 -10.69 14.61
CA LEU A 139 8.02 -11.35 15.50
C LEU A 139 7.36 -11.91 16.76
N ASP A 140 6.15 -11.49 17.17
CA ASP A 140 5.56 -12.01 18.43
C ASP A 140 4.03 -11.81 18.58
N SER A 141 3.26 -11.66 17.52
CA SER A 141 1.82 -11.61 17.71
C SER A 141 1.09 -12.44 16.65
N PRO A 142 0.21 -13.36 17.08
CA PRO A 142 -0.80 -13.93 16.19
C PRO A 142 -1.88 -12.88 15.92
N THR A 143 -1.50 -11.62 15.98
CA THR A 143 -2.39 -10.54 15.62
C THR A 143 -2.48 -10.57 14.11
N LEU A 144 -3.35 -11.49 13.70
CA LEU A 144 -4.25 -11.30 12.58
C LEU A 144 -3.83 -10.11 11.72
N VAL A 145 -3.55 -10.40 10.53
CA VAL A 145 -3.75 -9.62 9.33
C VAL A 145 -5.03 -8.75 9.45
N SER A 146 -5.07 -7.90 10.48
CA SER A 146 -6.16 -6.99 10.84
C SER A 146 -6.16 -5.75 9.98
N GLY A 147 -5.24 -5.67 9.01
CA GLY A 147 -5.13 -4.60 8.03
C GLY A 147 -5.24 -5.08 6.60
N LEU A 148 -5.25 -6.39 6.37
CA LEU A 148 -5.58 -6.99 5.09
C LEU A 148 -7.10 -7.09 5.00
N ASP A 149 -7.73 -6.02 4.56
CA ASP A 149 -9.08 -6.12 4.05
C ASP A 149 -8.98 -6.70 2.62
N LEU A 150 -8.50 -7.98 2.55
CA LEU A 150 -8.53 -8.81 1.33
C LEU A 150 -9.96 -8.98 0.79
N ARG A 151 -10.95 -8.36 1.46
CA ARG A 151 -12.34 -8.31 1.02
C ARG A 151 -12.60 -7.14 0.07
N GLU A 152 -11.71 -6.14 0.01
CA GLU A 152 -11.94 -4.99 -0.87
C GLU A 152 -11.76 -5.34 -2.35
N ASP A 153 -11.00 -6.42 -2.70
CA ASP A 153 -10.81 -6.84 -4.09
C ASP A 153 -10.77 -8.37 -4.28
N ALA A 154 -11.91 -9.03 -4.03
CA ALA A 154 -12.05 -10.48 -4.28
C ALA A 154 -11.95 -10.87 -5.78
N SER A 155 -11.53 -9.98 -6.67
CA SER A 155 -11.49 -10.19 -8.11
C SER A 155 -10.09 -10.35 -8.69
N GLY A 156 -9.04 -10.08 -7.91
CA GLY A 156 -7.66 -10.03 -8.40
C GLY A 156 -6.68 -10.90 -7.62
N VAL A 157 -5.43 -10.78 -8.02
CA VAL A 157 -4.28 -11.38 -7.34
C VAL A 157 -3.48 -10.31 -6.62
N GLU A 158 -2.89 -10.66 -5.50
CA GLU A 158 -2.08 -9.77 -4.70
C GLU A 158 -0.67 -10.33 -4.53
N ILE A 159 0.33 -9.47 -4.58
CA ILE A 159 1.70 -9.82 -4.22
C ILE A 159 1.97 -9.24 -2.85
N HIS A 160 2.23 -10.11 -1.89
CA HIS A 160 2.55 -9.73 -0.52
C HIS A 160 4.01 -9.97 -0.18
N LEU A 161 4.58 -9.06 0.59
CA LEU A 161 5.86 -9.26 1.29
C LEU A 161 5.54 -9.54 2.76
N GLY A 162 5.68 -10.80 3.18
CA GLY A 162 5.25 -11.20 4.51
C GLY A 162 5.65 -12.63 4.90
N SER A 163 4.92 -13.18 5.88
CA SER A 163 5.20 -14.48 6.48
C SER A 163 4.68 -15.69 5.68
N GLY A 164 3.75 -15.47 4.74
CA GLY A 164 3.11 -16.53 3.96
C GLY A 164 1.90 -17.18 4.64
N HIS A 165 1.41 -16.63 5.74
CA HIS A 165 0.23 -17.15 6.43
C HIS A 165 -1.00 -16.29 6.12
N TYR A 166 -1.82 -16.74 5.15
CA TYR A 166 -3.01 -16.05 4.66
C TYR A 166 -4.23 -16.97 4.72
N PRO A 167 -4.90 -17.11 5.89
CA PRO A 167 -6.02 -18.03 6.06
C PRO A 167 -7.18 -17.75 5.11
N GLY A 168 -7.65 -18.79 4.38
CA GLY A 168 -8.74 -18.66 3.39
C GLY A 168 -8.31 -18.18 2.01
N TYR A 169 -6.99 -18.06 1.81
CA TYR A 169 -6.39 -17.68 0.53
C TYR A 169 -5.37 -18.71 0.08
N ARG A 170 -5.25 -18.86 -1.22
CA ARG A 170 -4.12 -19.59 -1.83
C ARG A 170 -2.91 -18.65 -1.83
N ALA A 171 -1.80 -19.13 -1.29
CA ALA A 171 -0.55 -18.40 -1.23
C ALA A 171 0.57 -19.24 -1.86
N ASP A 172 1.17 -18.73 -2.93
CA ASP A 172 2.32 -19.36 -3.57
C ASP A 172 3.57 -18.53 -3.27
N ARG A 173 4.57 -19.15 -2.66
CA ARG A 173 5.83 -18.48 -2.37
C ARG A 173 6.59 -18.20 -3.66
N LEU A 174 6.95 -16.93 -3.88
CA LEU A 174 7.79 -16.53 -5.00
C LEU A 174 9.27 -16.67 -4.64
N PHE A 175 9.80 -15.78 -3.83
CA PHE A 175 11.19 -15.82 -3.39
C PHE A 175 11.40 -15.14 -2.04
N GLY A 176 12.46 -15.56 -1.35
CA GLY A 176 12.93 -14.88 -0.13
C GLY A 176 13.66 -13.60 -0.46
N VAL A 177 13.79 -12.74 0.53
CA VAL A 177 14.49 -11.46 0.39
C VAL A 177 15.70 -11.39 1.31
N SER A 178 16.71 -10.61 0.92
CA SER A 178 17.77 -10.14 1.80
C SER A 178 17.89 -8.63 1.71
N MET A 179 18.18 -8.00 2.82
CA MET A 179 18.31 -6.56 2.95
C MET A 179 19.80 -6.19 2.94
N THR A 180 20.17 -5.28 2.06
CA THR A 180 21.55 -4.79 1.92
C THR A 180 21.58 -3.27 1.83
N ALA A 181 22.70 -2.66 2.26
CA ALA A 181 22.92 -1.24 2.08
C ALA A 181 23.36 -0.95 0.64
N VAL A 182 22.75 0.06 0.02
CA VAL A 182 23.05 0.48 -1.34
C VAL A 182 23.25 2.00 -1.43
N ALA A 183 24.14 2.42 -2.31
CA ALA A 183 24.42 3.83 -2.58
C ALA A 183 24.84 4.02 -4.04
N SER A 184 24.92 5.27 -4.51
CA SER A 184 25.52 5.55 -5.80
C SER A 184 27.04 5.25 -5.75
N PRO A 185 27.63 4.74 -6.83
CA PRO A 185 29.07 4.50 -6.89
C PRO A 185 29.93 5.76 -6.65
N GLU A 186 29.41 6.92 -7.00
CA GLU A 186 30.08 8.19 -6.81
C GLU A 186 30.12 8.60 -5.32
N LEU A 187 29.04 8.35 -4.58
CA LEU A 187 29.00 8.58 -3.13
C LEU A 187 30.00 7.67 -2.42
N VAL A 188 30.08 6.41 -2.83
CA VAL A 188 31.01 5.42 -2.24
C VAL A 188 32.48 5.83 -2.42
N LYS A 189 32.81 6.44 -3.57
CA LYS A 189 34.18 6.94 -3.90
C LYS A 189 34.41 8.37 -3.42
N GLY A 190 33.40 9.03 -2.88
CA GLY A 190 33.41 10.42 -2.48
C GLY A 190 34.29 10.71 -1.26
N THR A 191 34.09 11.90 -0.67
CA THR A 191 34.78 12.32 0.55
C THR A 191 33.73 12.77 1.57
N PRO A 192 33.64 12.08 2.73
CA PRO A 192 34.42 10.90 3.16
C PRO A 192 34.06 9.64 2.32
N PRO A 193 35.00 8.71 2.12
CA PRO A 193 34.76 7.50 1.38
C PRO A 193 33.91 6.53 2.21
N LEU A 194 33.15 5.66 1.53
CA LEU A 194 32.29 4.62 2.15
C LEU A 194 32.90 3.24 1.88
N ARG A 195 33.84 2.78 2.72
CA ARG A 195 34.60 1.54 2.54
C ARG A 195 34.19 0.41 3.46
N GLU A 196 33.83 0.75 4.70
CA GLU A 196 33.37 -0.19 5.71
C GLU A 196 32.09 0.32 6.39
N PRO A 197 31.31 -0.57 7.06
CA PRO A 197 30.03 -0.17 7.68
C PRO A 197 30.16 0.97 8.69
N ALA A 198 31.29 1.11 9.38
CA ALA A 198 31.52 2.19 10.34
C ALA A 198 31.56 3.58 9.68
N ASP A 199 31.91 3.67 8.40
CA ASP A 199 31.94 4.93 7.64
C ASP A 199 30.53 5.54 7.49
N LEU A 200 29.47 4.74 7.66
CA LEU A 200 28.08 5.21 7.67
C LEU A 200 27.83 6.31 8.71
N ALA A 201 28.64 6.42 9.76
CA ALA A 201 28.59 7.53 10.71
C ALA A 201 28.79 8.91 10.08
N HIS A 202 29.40 8.96 8.90
CA HIS A 202 29.70 10.18 8.14
C HIS A 202 28.77 10.38 6.93
N HIS A 203 27.79 9.49 6.73
CA HIS A 203 26.87 9.53 5.60
C HIS A 203 25.42 9.65 6.06
N VAL A 204 24.58 10.16 5.18
CA VAL A 204 23.13 10.25 5.41
C VAL A 204 22.49 8.87 5.26
N LEU A 205 21.80 8.39 6.28
CA LEU A 205 20.99 7.18 6.21
C LEU A 205 19.60 7.53 5.72
N LEU A 206 19.15 6.87 4.65
CA LEU A 206 17.84 7.08 4.05
C LEU A 206 16.90 6.02 4.62
N HIS A 207 15.86 6.47 5.33
CA HIS A 207 14.88 5.60 5.96
C HIS A 207 13.66 5.45 5.07
N ASP A 208 12.99 4.31 5.13
CA ASP A 208 11.65 4.17 4.57
C ASP A 208 10.76 3.22 5.38
N ASP A 209 9.46 3.53 5.36
CA ASP A 209 8.47 2.86 6.18
C ASP A 209 8.32 1.37 5.83
N ALA A 210 8.49 1.00 4.55
CA ALA A 210 8.37 -0.39 4.11
C ALA A 210 9.50 -1.26 4.67
N MET A 211 10.74 -0.75 4.71
CA MET A 211 11.87 -1.47 5.29
C MET A 211 11.73 -1.60 6.80
N GLU A 212 11.16 -0.61 7.49
CA GLU A 212 10.88 -0.72 8.92
C GLU A 212 9.84 -1.82 9.21
N LEU A 213 8.79 -1.93 8.40
CA LEU A 213 7.82 -3.03 8.50
C LEU A 213 8.49 -4.40 8.27
N VAL A 214 9.28 -4.54 7.21
CA VAL A 214 10.00 -5.79 6.88
C VAL A 214 10.98 -6.19 7.98
N ALA A 215 11.68 -5.23 8.55
CA ALA A 215 12.63 -5.46 9.63
C ALA A 215 11.93 -5.70 10.98
N GLY A 216 10.66 -5.32 11.15
CA GLY A 216 9.95 -5.36 12.43
C GLY A 216 10.46 -4.31 13.42
N GLY A 217 10.73 -3.10 12.94
CA GLY A 217 11.26 -1.97 13.71
C GLY A 217 12.26 -1.14 12.91
N ASN A 218 13.12 -0.40 13.59
CA ASN A 218 14.13 0.41 12.90
C ASN A 218 15.06 -0.49 12.06
N ALA A 219 14.89 -0.44 10.74
CA ALA A 219 15.61 -1.28 9.79
C ALA A 219 17.13 -1.01 9.81
N TRP A 220 17.52 0.28 9.90
CA TRP A 220 18.92 0.63 10.00
C TRP A 220 19.57 0.13 11.29
N GLN A 221 18.90 0.24 12.43
CA GLN A 221 19.42 -0.27 13.69
C GLN A 221 19.73 -1.77 13.59
N ARG A 222 18.79 -2.55 13.08
CA ARG A 222 18.95 -4.00 12.91
C ARG A 222 20.05 -4.37 11.91
N TRP A 223 20.11 -3.63 10.81
CA TRP A 223 21.15 -3.86 9.80
C TRP A 223 22.56 -3.54 10.35
N LEU A 224 22.72 -2.42 11.08
CA LEU A 224 23.99 -2.02 11.72
C LEU A 224 24.43 -2.98 12.81
N GLU A 225 23.49 -3.53 13.59
CA GLU A 225 23.74 -4.58 14.55
C GLU A 225 24.25 -5.84 13.87
N ASN A 226 23.59 -6.27 12.78
CA ASN A 226 24.03 -7.41 11.95
C ASN A 226 25.40 -7.16 11.30
N ALA A 227 25.74 -5.92 11.03
CA ALA A 227 27.06 -5.52 10.50
C ALA A 227 28.13 -5.32 11.61
N GLY A 228 27.77 -5.46 12.90
CA GLY A 228 28.70 -5.31 14.04
C GLY A 228 29.10 -3.88 14.36
N VAL A 229 28.33 -2.87 13.93
CA VAL A 229 28.65 -1.44 14.11
C VAL A 229 27.50 -0.63 14.74
N GLY A 230 26.51 -1.28 15.32
CA GLY A 230 25.30 -0.65 15.86
C GLY A 230 25.56 0.45 16.90
N GLU A 231 26.64 0.37 17.68
CA GLU A 231 27.00 1.39 18.66
C GLU A 231 27.80 2.56 18.07
N ARG A 232 28.29 2.44 16.83
CA ARG A 232 29.16 3.44 16.19
C ARG A 232 28.41 4.40 15.26
N VAL A 233 27.21 4.03 14.85
CA VAL A 233 26.42 4.75 13.86
C VAL A 233 25.04 5.07 14.43
N ASP A 234 24.66 6.33 14.43
CA ASP A 234 23.33 6.75 14.87
C ASP A 234 22.27 6.37 13.83
N ALA A 235 21.59 5.26 14.08
CA ALA A 235 20.53 4.71 13.23
C ALA A 235 19.23 5.52 13.22
N SER A 236 19.12 6.61 13.97
CA SER A 236 17.89 7.41 14.06
C SER A 236 17.87 8.60 13.11
N ARG A 237 19.01 9.02 12.61
CA ARG A 237 19.19 10.25 11.82
C ARG A 237 19.03 10.02 10.34
N GLY A 238 18.39 10.97 9.67
CA GLY A 238 18.26 11.01 8.22
C GLY A 238 16.81 11.22 7.76
N PRO A 239 16.62 11.52 6.49
CA PRO A 239 15.28 11.71 5.91
C PRO A 239 14.51 10.39 5.85
N ARG A 240 13.17 10.50 6.00
CA ARG A 240 12.24 9.38 5.95
C ARG A 240 11.37 9.47 4.71
N PHE A 241 11.17 8.34 4.07
CA PHE A 241 10.38 8.20 2.86
C PHE A 241 9.23 7.21 3.09
N SER A 242 8.09 7.48 2.50
CA SER A 242 6.93 6.59 2.57
C SER A 242 7.04 5.35 1.68
N SER A 243 8.07 5.24 0.86
CA SER A 243 8.25 4.16 -0.11
C SER A 243 9.71 3.92 -0.44
N ASN A 244 10.09 2.64 -0.52
CA ASN A 244 11.45 2.23 -0.91
C ASN A 244 11.86 2.69 -2.32
N ILE A 245 10.90 2.94 -3.24
CA ILE A 245 11.22 3.56 -4.54
C ILE A 245 11.88 4.92 -4.34
N LEU A 246 11.35 5.75 -3.45
CA LEU A 246 11.84 7.11 -3.21
C LEU A 246 13.22 7.08 -2.52
N SER A 247 13.43 6.21 -1.54
CA SER A 247 14.71 6.08 -0.86
C SER A 247 15.81 5.57 -1.80
N LEU A 248 15.49 4.62 -2.69
CA LEU A 248 16.41 4.11 -3.71
C LEU A 248 16.72 5.17 -4.78
N GLU A 249 15.73 5.96 -5.18
CA GLU A 249 15.96 7.09 -6.10
C GLU A 249 16.86 8.13 -5.45
N ALA A 250 16.60 8.51 -4.20
CA ALA A 250 17.45 9.44 -3.44
C ALA A 250 18.90 8.92 -3.30
N ALA A 251 19.08 7.60 -3.07
CA ALA A 251 20.40 6.99 -3.03
C ALA A 251 21.13 7.08 -4.38
N SER A 252 20.41 6.85 -5.49
CA SER A 252 20.98 6.97 -6.83
C SER A 252 21.39 8.41 -7.18
N GLN A 253 20.70 9.39 -6.59
CA GLN A 253 21.01 10.83 -6.71
C GLN A 253 22.01 11.33 -5.66
N LYS A 254 22.74 10.41 -4.99
CA LYS A 254 23.82 10.72 -4.02
C LYS A 254 23.36 11.38 -2.72
N LEU A 255 22.07 11.35 -2.40
CA LEU A 255 21.57 11.96 -1.16
C LEU A 255 22.07 11.20 0.09
N GLY A 256 22.32 9.91 -0.04
CA GLY A 256 22.77 9.06 1.07
C GLY A 256 22.80 7.57 0.72
N VAL A 257 22.76 6.75 1.75
CA VAL A 257 22.75 5.30 1.69
C VAL A 257 21.36 4.79 2.04
N ALA A 258 20.77 3.91 1.23
CA ALA A 258 19.46 3.28 1.48
C ALA A 258 19.61 1.80 1.81
N LEU A 259 18.63 1.24 2.52
CA LEU A 259 18.44 -0.21 2.60
C LEU A 259 17.56 -0.67 1.44
N ALA A 260 17.92 -1.78 0.83
CA ALA A 260 17.26 -2.36 -0.32
C ALA A 260 17.04 -3.86 -0.17
N LEU A 261 15.93 -4.37 -0.73
CA LEU A 261 15.72 -5.80 -0.90
C LEU A 261 16.42 -6.26 -2.18
N LYS A 262 17.43 -7.12 -2.04
CA LYS A 262 18.36 -7.47 -3.12
C LYS A 262 17.71 -7.89 -4.43
N PRO A 263 16.69 -8.76 -4.48
CA PRO A 263 16.05 -9.13 -5.75
C PRO A 263 15.41 -7.94 -6.51
N LEU A 264 15.12 -6.83 -5.82
CA LEU A 264 14.46 -5.67 -6.42
C LEU A 264 15.45 -4.62 -6.93
N VAL A 265 16.72 -4.74 -6.60
CA VAL A 265 17.78 -3.81 -7.01
C VAL A 265 18.84 -4.44 -7.92
N ASP A 266 18.65 -5.70 -8.31
CA ASP A 266 19.63 -6.42 -9.14
C ASP A 266 19.90 -5.68 -10.47
N ALA A 267 18.87 -5.09 -11.09
CA ALA A 267 19.03 -4.29 -12.30
C ALA A 267 19.81 -3.00 -12.07
N ASP A 268 19.62 -2.34 -10.92
CA ASP A 268 20.39 -1.13 -10.56
C ASP A 268 21.84 -1.46 -10.24
N LEU A 269 22.10 -2.60 -9.62
CA LEU A 269 23.46 -3.10 -9.36
C LEU A 269 24.14 -3.48 -10.66
N ALA A 270 23.48 -4.21 -11.55
CA ALA A 270 24.00 -4.63 -12.85
C ALA A 270 24.32 -3.42 -13.78
N SER A 271 23.48 -2.39 -13.73
CA SER A 271 23.68 -1.15 -14.50
C SER A 271 24.63 -0.16 -13.83
N ASN A 272 25.18 -0.48 -12.67
CA ASN A 272 26.04 0.39 -11.86
C ASN A 272 25.37 1.74 -11.48
N ARG A 273 24.04 1.78 -11.46
CA ARG A 273 23.27 2.93 -10.96
C ARG A 273 23.34 3.01 -9.43
N LEU A 274 23.35 1.86 -8.80
CA LEU A 274 23.63 1.65 -7.38
C LEU A 274 24.73 0.61 -7.23
N CYS A 275 25.39 0.60 -6.08
CA CYS A 275 26.28 -0.47 -5.66
C CYS A 275 26.02 -0.84 -4.19
N ALA A 276 26.36 -2.06 -3.82
CA ALA A 276 26.30 -2.56 -2.45
C ALA A 276 27.74 -2.55 -1.88
N PRO A 277 28.16 -1.49 -1.16
CA PRO A 277 29.57 -1.26 -0.86
C PRO A 277 30.17 -2.28 0.10
N PHE A 278 29.34 -2.94 0.93
CA PHE A 278 29.84 -3.79 2.01
C PHE A 278 29.66 -5.29 1.77
N GLY A 279 28.81 -5.71 0.83
CA GLY A 279 28.49 -7.11 0.62
C GLY A 279 27.78 -7.79 1.79
N ILE A 280 27.28 -7.03 2.76
CA ILE A 280 26.60 -7.53 3.95
C ILE A 280 25.10 -7.62 3.66
N GLU A 281 24.52 -8.78 3.97
CA GLU A 281 23.10 -9.07 3.82
C GLU A 281 22.49 -9.47 5.15
N MET A 282 21.37 -8.85 5.51
CA MET A 282 20.48 -9.28 6.58
C MET A 282 19.29 -10.01 5.98
N LYS A 283 18.96 -11.20 6.46
CA LYS A 283 17.84 -12.02 5.95
C LYS A 283 16.65 -11.91 6.90
N PRO A 284 15.64 -11.11 6.59
CA PRO A 284 14.39 -11.15 7.33
C PRO A 284 13.66 -12.48 7.07
N GLN A 285 12.72 -12.84 7.94
CA GLN A 285 11.90 -14.04 7.75
C GLN A 285 10.83 -13.89 6.66
N SER A 286 10.71 -12.70 6.07
CA SER A 286 9.72 -12.39 5.05
C SER A 286 10.14 -12.91 3.67
N ALA A 287 9.14 -13.22 2.85
CA ALA A 287 9.30 -13.56 1.44
C ALA A 287 8.18 -12.89 0.63
N TYR A 288 8.35 -12.82 -0.69
CA TYR A 288 7.26 -12.45 -1.58
C TYR A 288 6.36 -13.66 -1.84
N TYR A 289 5.05 -13.42 -1.80
CA TYR A 289 4.00 -14.39 -2.06
C TYR A 289 3.01 -13.84 -3.07
N LEU A 290 2.56 -14.69 -3.98
CA LEU A 290 1.36 -14.46 -4.77
C LEU A 290 0.17 -14.99 -3.97
N VAL A 291 -0.79 -14.14 -3.67
CA VAL A 291 -1.96 -14.44 -2.85
C VAL A 291 -3.24 -14.18 -3.65
N CYS A 292 -4.18 -15.09 -3.62
CA CYS A 292 -5.50 -14.89 -4.20
C CYS A 292 -6.57 -15.67 -3.43
N PRO A 293 -7.83 -15.21 -3.40
CA PRO A 293 -8.93 -15.99 -2.85
C PRO A 293 -9.03 -17.36 -3.54
N GLU A 294 -9.24 -18.43 -2.77
CA GLU A 294 -9.37 -19.79 -3.34
C GLU A 294 -10.44 -19.89 -4.42
N VAL A 295 -11.54 -19.14 -4.25
CA VAL A 295 -12.68 -19.14 -5.20
C VAL A 295 -12.36 -18.60 -6.59
N ILE A 296 -11.28 -17.85 -6.76
CA ILE A 296 -10.84 -17.32 -8.05
C ILE A 296 -9.54 -17.95 -8.57
N ALA A 297 -8.88 -18.76 -7.76
CA ALA A 297 -7.57 -19.32 -8.08
C ALA A 297 -7.54 -20.13 -9.38
N GLU A 298 -8.66 -20.75 -9.74
CA GLU A 298 -8.81 -21.55 -10.96
C GLU A 298 -9.40 -20.77 -12.15
N ARG A 299 -9.69 -19.47 -12.00
CA ARG A 299 -10.10 -18.65 -13.15
C ARG A 299 -9.00 -18.61 -14.19
N PRO A 300 -9.32 -18.68 -15.51
CA PRO A 300 -8.32 -18.79 -16.55
C PRO A 300 -7.24 -17.70 -16.50
N ALA A 301 -7.63 -16.43 -16.34
CA ALA A 301 -6.70 -15.32 -16.26
C ALA A 301 -5.79 -15.39 -15.02
N VAL A 302 -6.34 -15.73 -13.83
CA VAL A 302 -5.59 -15.90 -12.58
C VAL A 302 -4.62 -17.07 -12.67
N SER A 303 -5.09 -18.23 -13.15
CA SER A 303 -4.29 -19.44 -13.31
C SER A 303 -3.15 -19.24 -14.32
N ALA A 304 -3.42 -18.57 -15.45
CA ALA A 304 -2.40 -18.23 -16.45
C ALA A 304 -1.31 -17.32 -15.87
N PHE A 305 -1.72 -16.25 -15.18
CA PHE A 305 -0.77 -15.31 -14.55
C PHE A 305 0.05 -15.99 -13.45
N ARG A 306 -0.62 -16.74 -12.57
CA ARG A 306 0.04 -17.50 -11.50
C ARG A 306 1.12 -18.44 -12.06
N LYS A 307 0.78 -19.25 -13.07
CA LYS A 307 1.73 -20.17 -13.71
C LYS A 307 2.90 -19.41 -14.33
N TRP A 308 2.62 -18.35 -15.07
CA TRP A 308 3.65 -17.52 -15.68
C TRP A 308 4.56 -16.88 -14.63
N LEU A 309 3.99 -16.33 -13.53
CA LEU A 309 4.77 -15.66 -12.50
C LEU A 309 5.73 -16.63 -11.78
N LEU A 310 5.27 -17.87 -11.50
CA LEU A 310 6.09 -18.92 -10.91
C LEU A 310 7.21 -19.41 -11.84
N GLU A 311 7.08 -19.22 -13.16
CA GLU A 311 8.15 -19.49 -14.13
C GLU A 311 9.24 -18.41 -14.13
N GLN A 312 9.01 -17.24 -13.47
CA GLN A 312 9.94 -16.10 -13.46
C GLN A 312 10.85 -16.08 -12.22
N VAL A 313 10.69 -17.01 -11.28
CA VAL A 313 11.37 -17.04 -9.96
C VAL A 313 12.33 -18.21 -9.83
#